data_f2f9308dff8c9762e099a41ec1302f29
#
_entry.id   f2f9308dff8c9762e099a41ec1302f29
#
_cell.length_a   1.000
_cell.length_b   1.000
_cell.length_c   1.000
_cell.angle_alpha   90.00
_cell.angle_beta   90.00
_cell.angle_gamma   90.00
#
_symmetry.space_group_name_H-M   'P 1'
#
loop_
_entity.id
_entity.type
_entity.pdbx_description
1 polymer ?
#
loop_
_entity_poly.entity_id
_entity_poly.type
_entity_poly.pdbx_seq_one_letter_code
_entity_poly.pdbx_strand_id
1 'polypeptide(L)'
;ANERVHYTDEEIDKELDAVWEAMNDCINRGLETEGPMPGPFAVRRRAKHLAQRLKNVNSASDPLSVLDWINAWAFAVGEENACGGRVVTSPTNGAAGVIPAVLRYYRTFIPGANPEGIREFLLTAGAIGLLYKSNASISGAEVGCQGEVGVACSMAAGGSVSRSIGC
;
A
#
# COMPACT_ATOMS: atom_id res chain seq x y z
N ALA A 1 -14.64 2.71 16.61
CA ALA A 1 -15.76 3.09 17.51
C ALA A 1 -16.83 3.90 16.75
N ASN A 2 -16.46 4.89 15.94
CA ASN A 2 -17.44 5.74 15.24
C ASN A 2 -18.20 4.98 14.14
N GLU A 3 -17.56 4.11 13.40
CA GLU A 3 -18.19 3.32 12.33
C GLU A 3 -19.28 2.38 12.86
N ARG A 4 -19.07 1.82 14.06
CA ARG A 4 -20.03 0.95 14.74
C ARG A 4 -21.34 1.63 15.16
N VAL A 5 -21.44 2.93 15.03
CA VAL A 5 -22.70 3.67 15.23
C VAL A 5 -23.63 3.51 14.03
N HIS A 6 -23.07 3.26 12.85
CA HIS A 6 -23.81 3.25 11.57
C HIS A 6 -23.80 1.88 10.90
N TYR A 7 -22.82 1.01 11.19
CA TYR A 7 -22.60 -0.26 10.51
C TYR A 7 -22.34 -1.39 11.51
N THR A 8 -22.71 -2.60 11.13
CA THR A 8 -22.36 -3.82 11.87
C THR A 8 -20.88 -4.17 11.70
N ASP A 9 -20.31 -4.96 12.61
CA ASP A 9 -18.93 -5.40 12.49
C ASP A 9 -18.71 -6.20 11.19
N GLU A 10 -19.69 -7.00 10.77
CA GLU A 10 -19.63 -7.78 9.53
C GLU A 10 -19.59 -6.87 8.27
N GLU A 11 -20.36 -5.79 8.26
CA GLU A 11 -20.32 -4.81 7.17
C GLU A 11 -18.99 -4.08 7.11
N ILE A 12 -18.44 -3.67 8.26
CA ILE A 12 -17.12 -3.03 8.34
C ILE A 12 -16.04 -3.97 7.83
N ASP A 13 -16.06 -5.23 8.27
CA ASP A 13 -15.09 -6.24 7.87
C ASP A 13 -15.12 -6.47 6.36
N LYS A 14 -16.31 -6.60 5.79
CA LYS A 14 -16.51 -6.77 4.35
C LYS A 14 -15.95 -5.60 3.53
N GLU A 15 -16.19 -4.36 3.96
CA GLU A 15 -15.66 -3.18 3.27
C GLU A 15 -14.13 -3.09 3.38
N LEU A 16 -13.55 -3.42 4.53
CA LEU A 16 -12.09 -3.46 4.70
C LEU A 16 -11.45 -4.55 3.85
N ASP A 17 -12.07 -5.72 3.76
CA ASP A 17 -11.61 -6.80 2.89
C ASP A 17 -11.67 -6.38 1.42
N ALA A 18 -12.74 -5.71 0.98
CA ALA A 18 -12.86 -5.19 -0.38
C ALA A 18 -11.78 -4.13 -0.71
N VAL A 19 -11.41 -3.29 0.26
CA VAL A 19 -10.30 -2.33 0.12
C VAL A 19 -8.97 -3.08 -0.06
N TRP A 20 -8.70 -4.09 0.76
CA TRP A 20 -7.49 -4.90 0.63
C TRP A 20 -7.44 -5.65 -0.70
N GLU A 21 -8.54 -6.27 -1.11
CA GLU A 21 -8.62 -6.96 -2.40
C GLU A 21 -8.30 -6.01 -3.56
N ALA A 22 -8.88 -4.81 -3.57
CA ALA A 22 -8.57 -3.81 -4.60
C ALA A 22 -7.10 -3.39 -4.62
N MET A 23 -6.46 -3.24 -3.45
CA MET A 23 -5.03 -2.95 -3.32
C MET A 23 -4.17 -4.11 -3.86
N ASN A 24 -4.50 -5.32 -3.46
CA ASN A 24 -3.77 -6.53 -3.84
C ASN A 24 -3.89 -6.81 -5.35
N ASP A 25 -5.07 -6.66 -5.92
CA ASP A 25 -5.31 -6.79 -7.34
C ASP A 25 -4.55 -5.74 -8.16
N CYS A 26 -4.46 -4.50 -7.64
CA CYS A 26 -3.67 -3.46 -8.26
C CYS A 26 -2.18 -3.84 -8.33
N ILE A 27 -1.62 -4.36 -7.23
CA ILE A 27 -0.25 -4.89 -7.23
C ILE A 27 -0.08 -5.98 -8.28
N ASN A 28 -0.98 -6.97 -8.29
CA ASN A 28 -0.88 -8.10 -9.21
C ASN A 28 -0.92 -7.65 -10.67
N ARG A 29 -1.86 -6.78 -11.05
CA ARG A 29 -1.91 -6.21 -12.41
C ARG A 29 -0.63 -5.47 -12.77
N GLY A 30 -0.10 -4.63 -11.87
CA GLY A 30 1.14 -3.89 -12.13
C GLY A 30 2.36 -4.79 -12.29
N LEU A 31 2.40 -5.94 -11.58
CA LEU A 31 3.47 -6.93 -11.71
C LEU A 31 3.37 -7.77 -13.00
N GLU A 32 2.21 -7.84 -13.63
CA GLU A 32 1.98 -8.60 -14.86
C GLU A 32 2.11 -7.74 -16.12
N THR A 33 1.85 -6.43 -16.00
CA THR A 33 1.79 -5.52 -17.15
C THR A 33 3.18 -5.02 -17.55
N GLU A 34 3.42 -4.95 -18.85
CA GLU A 34 4.64 -4.45 -19.47
C GLU A 34 4.35 -3.27 -20.42
N GLY A 35 5.41 -2.65 -20.90
CA GLY A 35 5.35 -1.61 -21.93
C GLY A 35 5.55 -0.20 -21.38
N PRO A 36 5.41 0.81 -22.23
CA PRO A 36 5.52 2.20 -21.83
C PRO A 36 4.25 2.66 -21.11
N MET A 37 4.43 3.54 -20.14
CA MET A 37 3.33 4.29 -19.53
C MET A 37 2.89 5.42 -20.48
N PRO A 38 1.63 5.88 -20.38
CA PRO A 38 1.14 7.02 -21.15
C PRO A 38 1.97 8.28 -20.89
N GLY A 39 2.07 9.14 -21.90
CA GLY A 39 2.73 10.42 -21.78
C GLY A 39 3.88 10.62 -22.77
N PRO A 40 4.39 11.85 -22.90
CA PRO A 40 5.37 12.22 -23.95
C PRO A 40 6.75 11.58 -23.74
N PHE A 41 7.06 11.13 -22.52
CA PHE A 41 8.38 10.58 -22.18
C PHE A 41 8.47 9.06 -22.36
N ALA A 42 7.37 8.38 -22.68
CA ALA A 42 7.30 6.91 -22.87
C ALA A 42 8.06 6.12 -21.78
N VAL A 43 7.87 6.52 -20.52
CA VAL A 43 8.55 5.88 -19.37
C VAL A 43 8.13 4.41 -19.30
N ARG A 44 9.10 3.51 -19.24
CA ARG A 44 8.84 2.07 -19.19
C ARG A 44 8.46 1.62 -17.78
N ARG A 45 7.50 0.69 -17.71
CA ARG A 45 7.17 -0.02 -16.47
C ARG A 45 8.37 -0.84 -15.99
N ARG A 46 8.58 -0.90 -14.68
CA ARG A 46 9.72 -1.55 -14.02
C ARG A 46 9.31 -2.65 -13.05
N ALA A 47 8.09 -2.58 -12.51
CA ALA A 47 7.64 -3.47 -11.44
C ALA A 47 7.78 -4.94 -11.78
N LYS A 48 7.32 -5.35 -12.96
CA LYS A 48 7.42 -6.75 -13.43
C LYS A 48 8.87 -7.23 -13.52
N HIS A 49 9.75 -6.41 -14.11
CA HIS A 49 11.17 -6.76 -14.26
C HIS A 49 11.86 -6.89 -12.90
N LEU A 50 11.58 -5.98 -11.96
CA LEU A 50 12.09 -6.05 -10.60
C LEU A 50 11.63 -7.33 -9.90
N ALA A 51 10.35 -7.66 -9.96
CA ALA A 51 9.81 -8.87 -9.35
C ALA A 51 10.40 -10.15 -9.97
N GLN A 52 10.61 -10.19 -11.29
CA GLN A 52 11.27 -11.31 -11.95
C GLN A 52 12.72 -11.50 -11.47
N ARG A 53 13.47 -10.42 -11.33
CA ARG A 53 14.83 -10.48 -10.77
C ARG A 53 14.83 -11.02 -9.35
N LEU A 54 13.93 -10.52 -8.50
CA LEU A 54 13.83 -10.94 -7.10
C LEU A 54 13.47 -12.42 -6.94
N LYS A 55 12.65 -12.97 -7.82
CA LYS A 55 12.33 -14.41 -7.84
C LYS A 55 13.58 -15.29 -8.12
N ASN A 56 14.55 -14.75 -8.84
CA ASN A 56 15.78 -15.47 -9.23
C ASN A 56 16.95 -15.24 -8.25
N VAL A 57 16.80 -14.30 -7.31
CA VAL A 57 17.82 -14.06 -6.27
C VAL A 57 17.54 -14.99 -5.10
N ASN A 58 18.59 -15.67 -4.64
CA ASN A 58 18.50 -16.44 -3.40
C ASN A 58 18.40 -15.46 -2.22
N SER A 59 17.17 -15.16 -1.81
CA SER A 59 16.86 -14.20 -0.73
C SER A 59 17.48 -14.57 0.63
N ALA A 60 17.98 -15.79 0.79
CA ALA A 60 18.70 -16.20 1.98
C ALA A 60 20.11 -15.55 2.10
N SER A 61 20.64 -14.98 1.02
CA SER A 61 21.97 -14.36 0.99
C SER A 61 21.95 -12.85 1.25
N ASP A 62 20.79 -12.18 1.13
CA ASP A 62 20.66 -10.73 1.33
C ASP A 62 19.44 -10.41 2.20
N PRO A 63 19.64 -10.03 3.49
CA PRO A 63 18.56 -9.62 4.39
C PRO A 63 17.77 -8.41 3.89
N LEU A 64 18.35 -7.59 3.02
CA LEU A 64 17.71 -6.38 2.47
C LEU A 64 16.82 -6.68 1.26
N SER A 65 16.84 -7.89 0.73
CA SER A 65 15.99 -8.30 -0.41
C SER A 65 14.49 -8.07 -0.18
N VAL A 66 14.08 -8.05 1.08
CA VAL A 66 12.70 -7.71 1.50
C VAL A 66 12.34 -6.28 1.11
N LEU A 67 13.26 -5.32 1.23
CA LEU A 67 13.02 -3.93 0.84
C LEU A 67 12.82 -3.81 -0.68
N ASP A 68 13.51 -4.62 -1.45
CA ASP A 68 13.34 -4.64 -2.91
C ASP A 68 11.95 -5.17 -3.30
N TRP A 69 11.42 -6.14 -2.57
CA TRP A 69 10.03 -6.58 -2.75
C TRP A 69 9.01 -5.48 -2.45
N ILE A 70 9.20 -4.74 -1.36
CA ILE A 70 8.34 -3.60 -1.01
C ILE A 70 8.39 -2.55 -2.13
N ASN A 71 9.59 -2.25 -2.64
CA ASN A 71 9.78 -1.32 -3.75
C ASN A 71 9.08 -1.82 -5.03
N ALA A 72 9.21 -3.09 -5.38
CA ALA A 72 8.57 -3.68 -6.56
C ALA A 72 7.03 -3.56 -6.48
N TRP A 73 6.44 -3.80 -5.32
CA TRP A 73 5.01 -3.66 -5.10
C TRP A 73 4.55 -2.21 -5.13
N ALA A 74 5.31 -1.30 -4.53
CA ALA A 74 5.01 0.13 -4.61
C ALA A 74 5.09 0.65 -6.05
N PHE A 75 6.09 0.22 -6.83
CA PHE A 75 6.17 0.54 -8.26
C PHE A 75 4.97 -0.03 -9.03
N ALA A 76 4.54 -1.25 -8.75
CA ALA A 76 3.38 -1.85 -9.41
C ALA A 76 2.13 -0.97 -9.28
N VAL A 77 1.84 -0.49 -8.06
CA VAL A 77 0.70 0.41 -7.81
C VAL A 77 0.92 1.78 -8.46
N GLY A 78 2.13 2.35 -8.37
CA GLY A 78 2.45 3.64 -8.99
C GLY A 78 2.31 3.63 -10.51
N GLU A 79 2.73 2.55 -11.15
CA GLU A 79 2.60 2.35 -12.59
C GLU A 79 1.14 2.16 -13.03
N GLU A 80 0.35 1.42 -12.25
CA GLU A 80 -1.10 1.31 -12.46
C GLU A 80 -1.79 2.68 -12.32
N ASN A 81 -1.44 3.45 -11.28
CA ASN A 81 -1.96 4.81 -11.10
C ASN A 81 -1.62 5.71 -12.31
N ALA A 82 -0.38 5.68 -12.78
CA ALA A 82 0.06 6.49 -13.92
C ALA A 82 -0.65 6.11 -15.23
N CYS A 83 -1.11 4.87 -15.35
CA CYS A 83 -1.83 4.36 -16.52
C CYS A 83 -3.36 4.49 -16.41
N GLY A 84 -3.89 5.13 -15.37
CA GLY A 84 -5.33 5.26 -15.14
C GLY A 84 -5.99 3.96 -14.67
N GLY A 85 -5.21 3.01 -14.15
CA GLY A 85 -5.73 1.79 -13.56
C GLY A 85 -6.47 2.05 -12.24
N ARG A 86 -7.24 1.05 -11.78
CA ARG A 86 -7.96 1.13 -10.50
C ARG A 86 -6.97 1.05 -9.35
N VAL A 87 -6.89 2.11 -8.55
CA VAL A 87 -6.09 2.19 -7.31
C VAL A 87 -6.97 2.58 -6.12
N VAL A 88 -6.54 2.21 -4.93
CA VAL A 88 -7.12 2.77 -3.70
C VAL A 88 -6.37 4.07 -3.39
N THR A 89 -7.10 5.19 -3.40
CA THR A 89 -6.55 6.52 -3.10
C THR A 89 -6.37 6.67 -1.59
N SER A 90 -5.15 6.43 -1.07
CA SER A 90 -4.87 6.51 0.35
C SER A 90 -3.39 6.81 0.64
N PRO A 91 -3.07 7.98 1.25
CA PRO A 91 -3.95 9.13 1.49
C PRO A 91 -4.31 9.88 0.21
N THR A 92 -3.50 9.76 -0.84
CA THR A 92 -3.65 10.39 -2.16
C THR A 92 -3.21 9.44 -3.26
N ASN A 93 -3.50 9.76 -4.54
CA ASN A 93 -3.05 8.95 -5.67
C ASN A 93 -1.52 8.89 -5.80
N GLY A 94 -0.82 10.00 -5.54
CA GLY A 94 0.63 10.05 -5.64
C GLY A 94 1.35 9.15 -4.62
N ALA A 95 0.74 8.91 -3.47
CA ALA A 95 1.27 8.05 -2.42
C ALA A 95 0.57 6.68 -2.32
N ALA A 96 -0.31 6.34 -3.26
CA ALA A 96 -1.17 5.15 -3.20
C ALA A 96 -0.40 3.80 -3.16
N GLY A 97 0.88 3.80 -3.50
CA GLY A 97 1.72 2.60 -3.47
C GLY A 97 2.22 2.20 -2.09
N VAL A 98 2.26 3.11 -1.11
CA VAL A 98 2.91 2.88 0.19
C VAL A 98 2.14 1.84 1.02
N ILE A 99 0.88 2.09 1.30
CA ILE A 99 0.04 1.22 2.15
C ILE A 99 -0.10 -0.20 1.56
N PRO A 100 -0.44 -0.37 0.26
CA PRO A 100 -0.54 -1.70 -0.33
C PRO A 100 0.76 -2.49 -0.27
N ALA A 101 1.91 -1.83 -0.51
CA ALA A 101 3.20 -2.49 -0.48
C ALA A 101 3.56 -3.01 0.93
N VAL A 102 3.28 -2.22 1.98
CA VAL A 102 3.51 -2.63 3.36
C VAL A 102 2.53 -3.71 3.81
N LEU A 103 1.26 -3.64 3.41
CA LEU A 103 0.30 -4.73 3.67
C LEU A 103 0.70 -6.04 2.96
N ARG A 104 1.21 -5.94 1.73
CA ARG A 104 1.73 -7.11 1.01
C ARG A 104 2.94 -7.70 1.71
N TYR A 105 3.83 -6.86 2.26
CA TYR A 105 4.93 -7.30 3.11
C TYR A 105 4.41 -8.07 4.33
N TYR A 106 3.47 -7.50 5.08
CA TYR A 106 2.83 -8.17 6.21
C TYR A 106 2.32 -9.55 5.80
N ARG A 107 1.55 -9.62 4.74
CA ARG A 107 0.91 -10.84 4.26
C ARG A 107 1.90 -11.92 3.80
N THR A 108 3.07 -11.49 3.27
CA THR A 108 4.04 -12.39 2.62
C THR A 108 5.12 -12.86 3.59
N PHE A 109 5.58 -12.00 4.49
CA PHE A 109 6.78 -12.24 5.28
C PHE A 109 6.54 -12.36 6.78
N ILE A 110 5.40 -11.92 7.28
CA ILE A 110 5.13 -12.01 8.73
C ILE A 110 4.45 -13.33 9.05
N PRO A 111 5.07 -14.20 9.89
CA PRO A 111 4.45 -15.44 10.34
C PRO A 111 3.14 -15.15 11.08
N GLY A 112 2.10 -15.93 10.80
CA GLY A 112 0.78 -15.75 11.43
C GLY A 112 -0.05 -14.59 10.87
N ALA A 113 0.37 -13.96 9.76
CA ALA A 113 -0.43 -12.96 9.07
C ALA A 113 -1.81 -13.52 8.68
N ASN A 114 -2.86 -12.80 9.06
CA ASN A 114 -4.26 -13.20 8.90
C ASN A 114 -5.14 -12.02 8.44
N PRO A 115 -6.38 -12.26 8.01
CA PRO A 115 -7.30 -11.22 7.57
C PRO A 115 -7.61 -10.17 8.64
N GLU A 116 -7.76 -10.57 9.89
CA GLU A 116 -8.03 -9.68 11.01
C GLU A 116 -6.91 -8.65 11.17
N GLY A 117 -5.65 -9.08 11.00
CA GLY A 117 -4.50 -8.19 11.05
C GLY A 117 -4.46 -7.18 9.91
N ILE A 118 -4.95 -7.53 8.73
CA ILE A 118 -5.10 -6.60 7.61
C ILE A 118 -6.15 -5.54 7.95
N ARG A 119 -7.29 -5.94 8.50
CA ARG A 119 -8.36 -5.02 8.90
C ARG A 119 -7.92 -4.06 10.00
N GLU A 120 -7.24 -4.56 11.03
CA GLU A 120 -6.66 -3.73 12.10
C GLU A 120 -5.64 -2.73 11.56
N PHE A 121 -4.77 -3.17 10.65
CA PHE A 121 -3.82 -2.31 9.97
C PHE A 121 -4.55 -1.18 9.23
N LEU A 122 -5.56 -1.50 8.42
CA LEU A 122 -6.32 -0.52 7.64
C LEU A 122 -7.07 0.47 8.54
N LEU A 123 -7.67 0.01 9.63
CA LEU A 123 -8.34 0.88 10.61
C LEU A 123 -7.36 1.83 11.29
N THR A 124 -6.20 1.33 11.71
CA THR A 124 -5.17 2.15 12.35
C THR A 124 -4.58 3.17 11.37
N ALA A 125 -4.25 2.73 10.16
CA ALA A 125 -3.78 3.61 9.09
C ALA A 125 -4.80 4.69 8.76
N GLY A 126 -6.09 4.32 8.66
CA GLY A 126 -7.19 5.26 8.44
C GLY A 126 -7.33 6.29 9.56
N ALA A 127 -7.25 5.87 10.82
CA ALA A 127 -7.30 6.78 11.97
C ALA A 127 -6.15 7.81 11.94
N ILE A 128 -4.94 7.38 11.62
CA ILE A 128 -3.78 8.27 11.47
C ILE A 128 -3.99 9.24 10.30
N GLY A 129 -4.47 8.74 9.15
CA GLY A 129 -4.80 9.59 7.99
C GLY A 129 -5.83 10.65 8.29
N LEU A 130 -6.87 10.32 9.07
CA LEU A 130 -7.88 11.28 9.54
C LEU A 130 -7.28 12.37 10.42
N LEU A 131 -6.33 12.05 11.31
CA LEU A 131 -5.65 13.05 12.13
C LEU A 131 -4.86 14.04 11.26
N TYR A 132 -4.15 13.56 10.26
CA TYR A 132 -3.44 14.44 9.31
C TYR A 132 -4.43 15.30 8.51
N LYS A 133 -5.50 14.71 8.01
CA LYS A 133 -6.52 15.41 7.24
C LYS A 133 -7.20 16.52 8.05
N SER A 134 -7.42 16.30 9.34
CA SER A 134 -8.12 17.25 10.24
C SER A 134 -7.22 18.36 10.77
N ASN A 135 -5.93 18.10 10.97
CA ASN A 135 -5.02 19.03 11.67
C ASN A 135 -3.91 19.59 10.77
N ALA A 136 -3.77 19.06 9.56
CA ALA A 136 -2.77 19.49 8.58
C ALA A 136 -3.35 19.29 7.18
N SER A 137 -2.49 19.18 6.17
CA SER A 137 -2.90 18.80 4.81
C SER A 137 -2.29 17.47 4.41
N ILE A 138 -3.03 16.69 3.61
CA ILE A 138 -2.57 15.48 2.92
C ILE A 138 -2.29 15.75 1.45
N SER A 139 -2.53 16.98 0.98
CA SER A 139 -2.43 17.34 -0.44
C SER A 139 -1.00 17.65 -0.85
N GLY A 140 -0.49 16.93 -1.86
CA GLY A 140 0.80 17.23 -2.45
C GLY A 140 0.88 18.65 -3.06
N ALA A 141 -0.25 19.25 -3.45
CA ALA A 141 -0.32 20.61 -3.95
C ALA A 141 -0.08 21.66 -2.85
N GLU A 142 -0.46 21.36 -1.60
CA GLU A 142 -0.33 22.25 -0.47
C GLU A 142 0.98 22.06 0.31
N VAL A 143 1.35 20.80 0.56
CA VAL A 143 2.48 20.45 1.43
C VAL A 143 3.64 19.78 0.67
N GLY A 144 3.52 19.65 -0.64
CA GLY A 144 4.50 18.97 -1.49
C GLY A 144 4.45 17.45 -1.39
N CYS A 145 5.12 16.78 -2.33
CA CYS A 145 5.16 15.31 -2.38
C CYS A 145 5.73 14.68 -1.10
N GLN A 146 6.67 15.35 -0.43
CA GLN A 146 7.26 14.85 0.82
C GLN A 146 6.24 14.80 1.95
N GLY A 147 5.36 15.79 2.07
CA GLY A 147 4.27 15.78 3.05
C GLY A 147 3.27 14.67 2.75
N GLU A 148 2.87 14.54 1.50
CA GLU A 148 1.96 13.50 1.01
C GLU A 148 2.49 12.08 1.29
N VAL A 149 3.75 11.80 0.90
CA VAL A 149 4.39 10.50 1.13
C VAL A 149 4.68 10.30 2.63
N GLY A 150 5.04 11.37 3.36
CA GLY A 150 5.24 11.31 4.80
C GLY A 150 3.99 10.89 5.56
N VAL A 151 2.81 11.37 5.14
CA VAL A 151 1.51 10.93 5.68
C VAL A 151 1.30 9.45 5.39
N ALA A 152 1.49 9.00 4.14
CA ALA A 152 1.35 7.60 3.77
C ALA A 152 2.28 6.67 4.57
N CYS A 153 3.54 7.07 4.75
CA CYS A 153 4.52 6.35 5.58
C CYS A 153 4.10 6.29 7.05
N SER A 154 3.58 7.39 7.61
CA SER A 154 3.08 7.43 8.98
C SER A 154 1.88 6.51 9.18
N MET A 155 0.95 6.50 8.22
CA MET A 155 -0.21 5.58 8.21
C MET A 155 0.24 4.12 8.17
N ALA A 156 1.18 3.80 7.27
CA ALA A 156 1.70 2.44 7.11
C ALA A 156 2.50 1.98 8.34
N ALA A 157 3.33 2.85 8.91
CA ALA A 157 4.10 2.55 10.12
C ALA A 157 3.18 2.27 11.31
N GLY A 158 2.18 3.14 11.56
CA GLY A 158 1.22 2.93 12.63
C GLY A 158 0.40 1.66 12.47
N GLY A 159 -0.05 1.35 11.25
CA GLY A 159 -0.72 0.09 10.94
C GLY A 159 0.15 -1.14 11.21
N SER A 160 1.45 -1.05 10.93
CA SER A 160 2.39 -2.15 11.21
C SER A 160 2.63 -2.37 12.70
N VAL A 161 2.75 -1.29 13.48
CA VAL A 161 3.01 -1.35 14.94
C VAL A 161 1.82 -1.92 15.69
N SER A 162 0.58 -1.63 15.30
CA SER A 162 -0.62 -2.18 15.96
C SER A 162 -0.62 -3.71 16.02
N ARG A 163 0.10 -4.37 15.11
CA ARG A 163 0.25 -5.84 15.07
C ARG A 163 1.49 -6.36 15.80
N SER A 164 2.53 -5.52 15.94
CA SER A 164 3.76 -5.93 16.64
C SER A 164 3.65 -5.86 18.17
N ILE A 165 2.68 -5.12 18.69
CA ILE A 165 2.46 -4.94 20.14
C ILE A 165 1.52 -6.03 20.71
N GLY A 166 0.91 -6.86 19.87
CA GLY A 166 0.05 -7.98 20.27
C GLY A 166 0.79 -9.31 20.54
N CYS A 167 2.11 -9.26 20.80
CA CYS A 167 2.92 -10.40 21.26
C CYS A 167 3.12 -10.35 22.75
#